data_dffe98d1673e535ff1ab007812ebdc31
#
_entry.id   dffe98d1673e535ff1ab007812ebdc31
#
_cell.length_a   1.000
_cell.length_b   1.000
_cell.length_c   1.000
_cell.angle_alpha   90.00
_cell.angle_beta   90.00
_cell.angle_gamma   90.00
#
_symmetry.space_group_name_H-M   'P 1'
#
loop_
_entity.id
_entity.type
_entity.pdbx_description
1 polymer ?
#
loop_
_entity_poly.entity_id
_entity_poly.type
_entity_poly.pdbx_seq_one_letter_code
_entity_poly.pdbx_strand_id
1 'polypeptide(L)'
;MTRSGTSANYLSDDGLERAVRLLSRRDGDLRSVVKRFGAPPMWARESGFSTLLHIILEQQVSLASARAAHNKLIEIASPLTPLTFLALDDSVLKAVGFSRQKTTYGRELARSIVEGLLDLDALSSMDDATVRSQLIKIKGIGRWTADIYLLMVLRRPDIWPTGDLALAVAAQKVKCLQTRPTPEELDEMSAAWKPWRAVAARILWHYYLSEVA
;
A
#
# COMPACT_ATOMS: atom_id res chain seq x y z
N MET A 1 -24.18 12.24 29.38
CA MET A 1 -22.80 11.72 29.20
C MET A 1 -22.80 10.81 27.98
N THR A 2 -22.66 11.39 26.83
CA THR A 2 -22.58 10.67 25.54
C THR A 2 -21.13 10.27 25.32
N ARG A 3 -20.85 8.96 25.39
CA ARG A 3 -19.56 8.40 24.97
C ARG A 3 -19.46 8.63 23.46
N SER A 4 -18.69 9.64 23.06
CA SER A 4 -18.19 9.78 21.71
C SER A 4 -17.29 8.57 21.45
N GLY A 5 -17.85 7.54 20.80
CA GLY A 5 -17.08 6.42 20.31
C GLY A 5 -16.13 6.95 19.24
N THR A 6 -14.85 6.97 19.52
CA THR A 6 -13.81 7.03 18.51
C THR A 6 -14.05 5.84 17.57
N SER A 7 -14.80 6.09 16.50
CA SER A 7 -14.93 5.15 15.39
C SER A 7 -13.52 4.80 14.98
N ALA A 8 -13.15 3.54 15.13
CA ALA A 8 -11.83 3.07 14.74
C ALA A 8 -11.60 3.51 13.29
N ASN A 9 -10.60 4.38 13.07
CA ASN A 9 -10.29 4.96 11.76
C ASN A 9 -9.59 3.91 10.87
N TYR A 10 -10.05 2.66 10.91
CA TYR A 10 -9.55 1.57 10.11
C TYR A 10 -10.70 0.77 9.45
N LEU A 11 -10.42 0.20 8.30
CA LEU A 11 -11.34 -0.62 7.52
C LEU A 11 -11.32 -2.06 8.07
N SER A 12 -12.44 -2.50 8.66
CA SER A 12 -12.68 -3.90 9.02
C SER A 12 -13.21 -4.70 7.81
N ASP A 13 -13.26 -6.03 7.90
CA ASP A 13 -13.81 -6.88 6.83
C ASP A 13 -15.29 -6.55 6.57
N ASP A 14 -16.11 -6.39 7.61
CA ASP A 14 -17.50 -5.92 7.48
C ASP A 14 -17.57 -4.50 6.89
N GLY A 15 -16.60 -3.65 7.23
CA GLY A 15 -16.46 -2.31 6.68
C GLY A 15 -16.17 -2.33 5.18
N LEU A 16 -15.28 -3.23 4.75
CA LEU A 16 -14.95 -3.45 3.34
C LEU A 16 -16.20 -3.88 2.56
N GLU A 17 -16.93 -4.90 3.04
CA GLU A 17 -18.15 -5.35 2.37
C GLU A 17 -19.21 -4.25 2.25
N ARG A 18 -19.44 -3.49 3.35
CA ARG A 18 -20.38 -2.35 3.30
C ARG A 18 -19.95 -1.30 2.29
N ALA A 19 -18.66 -0.95 2.28
CA ALA A 19 -18.13 0.05 1.36
C ALA A 19 -18.19 -0.41 -0.10
N VAL A 20 -17.91 -1.69 -0.40
CA VAL A 20 -18.07 -2.29 -1.74
C VAL A 20 -19.54 -2.17 -2.20
N ARG A 21 -20.51 -2.49 -1.34
CA ARG A 21 -21.94 -2.32 -1.68
C ARG A 21 -22.31 -0.86 -1.95
N LEU A 22 -21.79 0.08 -1.14
CA LEU A 22 -22.05 1.51 -1.32
C LEU A 22 -21.43 2.04 -2.61
N LEU A 23 -20.19 1.72 -2.89
CA LEU A 23 -19.51 2.11 -4.13
C LEU A 23 -20.19 1.51 -5.36
N SER A 24 -20.59 0.24 -5.30
CA SER A 24 -21.32 -0.41 -6.38
C SER A 24 -22.72 0.22 -6.66
N ARG A 25 -23.31 0.90 -5.69
CA ARG A 25 -24.55 1.66 -5.91
C ARG A 25 -24.30 3.03 -6.55
N ARG A 26 -23.17 3.66 -6.22
CA ARG A 26 -22.79 5.00 -6.70
C ARG A 26 -22.13 4.99 -8.06
N ASP A 27 -21.39 3.91 -8.38
CA ASP A 27 -20.54 3.79 -9.57
C ASP A 27 -20.86 2.50 -10.31
N GLY A 28 -21.46 2.64 -11.51
CA GLY A 28 -21.88 1.51 -12.35
C GLY A 28 -20.72 0.68 -12.86
N ASP A 29 -19.56 1.31 -13.09
CA ASP A 29 -18.37 0.63 -13.60
C ASP A 29 -17.74 -0.21 -12.51
N LEU A 30 -17.57 0.33 -11.29
CA LEU A 30 -17.10 -0.46 -10.15
C LEU A 30 -18.06 -1.60 -9.81
N ARG A 31 -19.38 -1.39 -9.95
CA ARG A 31 -20.37 -2.46 -9.81
C ARG A 31 -20.16 -3.58 -10.81
N SER A 32 -19.84 -3.25 -12.06
CA SER A 32 -19.58 -4.25 -13.10
C SER A 32 -18.36 -5.10 -12.77
N VAL A 33 -17.29 -4.49 -12.24
CA VAL A 33 -16.11 -5.22 -11.73
C VAL A 33 -16.50 -6.17 -10.62
N VAL A 34 -17.21 -5.68 -9.59
CA VAL A 34 -17.64 -6.50 -8.45
C VAL A 34 -18.58 -7.63 -8.87
N LYS A 35 -19.49 -7.38 -9.82
CA LYS A 35 -20.38 -8.41 -10.36
C LYS A 35 -19.61 -9.51 -11.09
N ARG A 36 -18.53 -9.16 -11.80
CA ARG A 36 -17.74 -10.11 -12.60
C ARG A 36 -16.75 -10.91 -11.77
N PHE A 37 -16.05 -10.28 -10.84
CA PHE A 37 -14.91 -10.88 -10.12
C PHE A 37 -15.16 -11.09 -8.63
N GLY A 38 -16.30 -10.64 -8.11
CA GLY A 38 -16.58 -10.64 -6.67
C GLY A 38 -16.01 -9.42 -5.95
N ALA A 39 -16.18 -9.43 -4.63
CA ALA A 39 -15.60 -8.40 -3.78
C ALA A 39 -14.05 -8.56 -3.72
N PRO A 40 -13.31 -7.44 -3.71
CA PRO A 40 -11.86 -7.53 -3.60
C PRO A 40 -11.44 -8.03 -2.21
N PRO A 41 -10.32 -8.77 -2.11
CA PRO A 41 -9.72 -9.09 -0.82
C PRO A 41 -9.26 -7.84 -0.06
N MET A 42 -9.14 -7.95 1.27
CA MET A 42 -8.61 -6.85 2.09
C MET A 42 -7.14 -6.56 1.76
N TRP A 43 -6.34 -7.58 1.41
CA TRP A 43 -4.88 -7.49 1.26
C TRP A 43 -4.21 -6.80 2.47
N ALA A 44 -4.73 -7.09 3.68
CA ALA A 44 -4.14 -6.58 4.90
C ALA A 44 -2.71 -7.12 5.08
N ARG A 45 -1.82 -6.26 5.59
CA ARG A 45 -0.45 -6.62 5.95
C ARG A 45 -0.23 -6.29 7.40
N GLU A 46 0.61 -7.07 8.06
CA GLU A 46 1.01 -6.79 9.44
C GLU A 46 1.94 -5.58 9.51
N SER A 47 1.88 -4.84 10.62
CA SER A 47 2.82 -3.75 10.89
C SER A 47 4.23 -4.29 11.12
N GLY A 48 5.24 -3.48 10.81
CA GLY A 48 6.62 -3.78 11.14
C GLY A 48 7.61 -3.50 10.01
N PHE A 49 8.88 -3.61 10.36
CA PHE A 49 10.01 -3.34 9.46
C PHE A 49 9.96 -4.19 8.20
N SER A 50 9.74 -5.51 8.35
CA SER A 50 9.71 -6.46 7.23
C SER A 50 8.68 -6.07 6.17
N THR A 51 7.49 -5.66 6.60
CA THR A 51 6.41 -5.23 5.69
C THR A 51 6.75 -3.94 4.97
N LEU A 52 7.26 -2.92 5.67
CA LEU A 52 7.60 -1.65 5.02
C LEU A 52 8.78 -1.82 4.06
N LEU A 53 9.76 -2.67 4.41
CA LEU A 53 10.84 -3.06 3.51
C LEU A 53 10.32 -3.78 2.26
N HIS A 54 9.32 -4.68 2.42
CA HIS A 54 8.68 -5.35 1.29
C HIS A 54 7.98 -4.33 0.35
N ILE A 55 7.28 -3.34 0.89
CA ILE A 55 6.66 -2.28 0.06
C ILE A 55 7.74 -1.47 -0.70
N ILE A 56 8.89 -1.21 -0.09
CA ILE A 56 10.05 -0.60 -0.80
C ILE A 56 10.53 -1.51 -1.95
N LEU A 57 10.55 -2.84 -1.74
CA LEU A 57 10.94 -3.77 -2.78
C LEU A 57 9.95 -3.79 -3.97
N GLU A 58 8.68 -3.50 -3.74
CA GLU A 58 7.64 -3.45 -4.79
C GLU A 58 7.77 -2.23 -5.72
N GLN A 59 8.57 -1.24 -5.36
CA GLN A 59 8.76 -0.05 -6.20
C GLN A 59 9.36 -0.42 -7.56
N GLN A 60 8.67 -0.05 -8.65
CA GLN A 60 9.12 -0.17 -10.05
C GLN A 60 9.51 -1.60 -10.50
N VAL A 61 8.95 -2.62 -9.87
CA VAL A 61 9.15 -4.03 -10.26
C VAL A 61 7.82 -4.79 -10.15
N SER A 62 7.77 -6.01 -10.72
CA SER A 62 6.61 -6.87 -10.54
C SER A 62 6.48 -7.34 -9.08
N LEU A 63 5.24 -7.56 -8.63
CA LEU A 63 4.96 -8.10 -7.30
C LEU A 63 5.65 -9.46 -7.08
N ALA A 64 5.75 -10.27 -8.15
CA ALA A 64 6.43 -11.58 -8.08
C ALA A 64 7.93 -11.41 -7.80
N SER A 65 8.60 -10.46 -8.46
CA SER A 65 10.03 -10.19 -8.23
C SER A 65 10.28 -9.64 -6.83
N ALA A 66 9.44 -8.72 -6.36
CA ALA A 66 9.54 -8.17 -5.00
C ALA A 66 9.35 -9.25 -3.94
N ARG A 67 8.34 -10.10 -4.12
CA ARG A 67 8.07 -11.24 -3.22
C ARG A 67 9.22 -12.23 -3.18
N ALA A 68 9.79 -12.59 -4.35
CA ALA A 68 10.92 -13.51 -4.42
C ALA A 68 12.15 -12.96 -3.68
N ALA A 69 12.46 -11.67 -3.84
CA ALA A 69 13.57 -11.04 -3.12
C ALA A 69 13.31 -10.98 -1.61
N HIS A 70 12.09 -10.64 -1.19
CA HIS A 70 11.71 -10.60 0.22
C HIS A 70 11.75 -11.98 0.88
N ASN A 71 11.25 -13.03 0.23
CA ASN A 71 11.28 -14.40 0.75
C ASN A 71 12.73 -14.88 0.95
N LYS A 72 13.60 -14.70 -0.04
CA LYS A 72 15.03 -15.02 0.09
C LYS A 72 15.70 -14.26 1.24
N LEU A 73 15.31 -12.99 1.45
CA LEU A 73 15.83 -12.21 2.56
C LEU A 73 15.40 -12.81 3.91
N ILE A 74 14.14 -13.22 4.06
CA ILE A 74 13.65 -13.86 5.29
C ILE A 74 14.37 -15.19 5.56
N GLU A 75 14.70 -15.97 4.52
CA GLU A 75 15.43 -17.24 4.66
C GLU A 75 16.84 -17.05 5.27
N ILE A 76 17.51 -15.94 4.94
CA ILE A 76 18.87 -15.66 5.41
C ILE A 76 18.92 -14.79 6.67
N ALA A 77 17.84 -14.09 7.01
CA ALA A 77 17.76 -13.17 8.15
C ALA A 77 16.44 -13.37 8.91
N SER A 78 16.34 -14.48 9.65
CA SER A 78 15.15 -14.78 10.47
C SER A 78 15.49 -14.70 11.95
N PRO A 79 14.81 -13.85 12.76
CA PRO A 79 13.76 -12.92 12.37
C PRO A 79 14.31 -11.71 11.59
N LEU A 80 13.56 -11.24 10.59
CA LEU A 80 13.92 -10.04 9.81
C LEU A 80 13.58 -8.78 10.62
N THR A 81 14.58 -8.26 11.32
CA THR A 81 14.54 -7.03 12.12
C THR A 81 15.44 -5.95 11.51
N PRO A 82 15.31 -4.67 11.92
CA PRO A 82 16.25 -3.64 11.50
C PRO A 82 17.71 -4.00 11.79
N LEU A 83 18.00 -4.58 12.95
CA LEU A 83 19.36 -4.94 13.35
C LEU A 83 19.91 -6.10 12.51
N THR A 84 19.13 -7.18 12.30
CA THR A 84 19.58 -8.31 11.47
C THR A 84 19.77 -7.89 10.02
N PHE A 85 18.95 -6.99 9.49
CA PHE A 85 19.11 -6.44 8.15
C PHE A 85 20.38 -5.57 8.02
N LEU A 86 20.67 -4.72 9.01
CA LEU A 86 21.88 -3.87 9.02
C LEU A 86 23.18 -4.69 9.11
N ALA A 87 23.14 -5.88 9.68
CA ALA A 87 24.28 -6.79 9.78
C ALA A 87 24.63 -7.51 8.47
N LEU A 88 23.75 -7.51 7.46
CA LEU A 88 24.00 -8.15 6.18
C LEU A 88 24.93 -7.30 5.31
N ASP A 89 25.88 -7.94 4.61
CA ASP A 89 26.72 -7.28 3.62
C ASP A 89 25.94 -6.92 2.35
N ASP A 90 26.39 -5.89 1.64
CA ASP A 90 25.76 -5.46 0.37
C ASP A 90 25.82 -6.55 -0.71
N SER A 91 26.86 -7.40 -0.70
CA SER A 91 26.97 -8.56 -1.59
C SER A 91 25.84 -9.59 -1.35
N VAL A 92 25.49 -9.83 -0.09
CA VAL A 92 24.40 -10.71 0.32
C VAL A 92 23.06 -10.12 -0.12
N LEU A 93 22.82 -8.85 0.13
CA LEU A 93 21.59 -8.16 -0.31
C LEU A 93 21.45 -8.17 -1.83
N LYS A 94 22.54 -7.99 -2.57
CA LYS A 94 22.56 -8.10 -4.03
C LYS A 94 22.18 -9.52 -4.50
N ALA A 95 22.71 -10.55 -3.84
CA ALA A 95 22.44 -11.95 -4.19
C ALA A 95 20.96 -12.33 -4.00
N VAL A 96 20.26 -11.75 -3.02
CA VAL A 96 18.82 -11.96 -2.82
C VAL A 96 17.92 -11.07 -3.69
N GLY A 97 18.49 -10.17 -4.50
CA GLY A 97 17.74 -9.39 -5.50
C GLY A 97 17.58 -7.91 -5.18
N PHE A 98 18.31 -7.37 -4.21
CA PHE A 98 18.30 -5.92 -3.96
C PHE A 98 19.15 -5.18 -4.99
N SER A 99 18.59 -4.13 -5.59
CA SER A 99 19.38 -3.13 -6.30
C SER A 99 20.18 -2.28 -5.30
N ARG A 100 21.24 -1.62 -5.75
CA ARG A 100 22.02 -0.68 -4.91
C ARG A 100 21.10 0.37 -4.26
N GLN A 101 20.14 0.89 -5.01
CA GLN A 101 19.17 1.88 -4.52
C GLN A 101 18.28 1.30 -3.41
N LYS A 102 17.72 0.10 -3.60
CA LYS A 102 16.88 -0.57 -2.59
C LYS A 102 17.67 -0.97 -1.35
N THR A 103 18.93 -1.36 -1.50
CA THR A 103 19.85 -1.57 -0.37
C THR A 103 19.99 -0.28 0.46
N THR A 104 20.27 0.85 -0.20
CA THR A 104 20.36 2.14 0.49
C THR A 104 19.04 2.48 1.22
N TYR A 105 17.89 2.34 0.57
CA TYR A 105 16.59 2.64 1.16
C TYR A 105 16.26 1.75 2.36
N GLY A 106 16.54 0.44 2.26
CA GLY A 106 16.35 -0.49 3.36
C GLY A 106 17.24 -0.16 4.57
N ARG A 107 18.49 0.25 4.33
CA ARG A 107 19.40 0.67 5.41
C ARG A 107 18.96 1.97 6.08
N GLU A 108 18.49 2.96 5.30
CA GLU A 108 17.94 4.20 5.86
C GLU A 108 16.70 3.94 6.71
N LEU A 109 15.78 3.09 6.24
CA LEU A 109 14.63 2.65 7.01
C LEU A 109 15.06 1.96 8.32
N ALA A 110 15.98 0.98 8.22
CA ALA A 110 16.44 0.23 9.39
C ALA A 110 17.13 1.13 10.43
N ARG A 111 18.01 2.05 10.00
CA ARG A 111 18.66 3.02 10.89
C ARG A 111 17.63 3.92 11.56
N SER A 112 16.69 4.48 10.80
CA SER A 112 15.67 5.38 11.36
C SER A 112 14.85 4.72 12.47
N ILE A 113 14.61 3.40 12.39
CA ILE A 113 13.91 2.66 13.44
C ILE A 113 14.85 2.42 14.64
N VAL A 114 16.09 1.98 14.41
CA VAL A 114 17.06 1.71 15.49
C VAL A 114 17.40 2.98 16.28
N GLU A 115 17.51 4.11 15.59
CA GLU A 115 17.80 5.43 16.19
C GLU A 115 16.55 6.08 16.83
N GLY A 116 15.38 5.44 16.76
CA GLY A 116 14.13 5.97 17.34
C GLY A 116 13.54 7.16 16.58
N LEU A 117 14.00 7.43 15.35
CA LEU A 117 13.47 8.49 14.48
C LEU A 117 12.13 8.09 13.84
N LEU A 118 11.86 6.79 13.72
CA LEU A 118 10.60 6.23 13.25
C LEU A 118 10.13 5.14 14.21
N ASP A 119 8.98 5.39 14.84
CA ASP A 119 8.26 4.42 15.65
C ASP A 119 7.06 3.90 14.85
N LEU A 120 7.17 2.66 14.33
CA LEU A 120 6.11 2.04 13.52
C LEU A 120 4.84 1.73 14.32
N ASP A 121 4.96 1.45 15.62
CA ASP A 121 3.82 1.12 16.47
C ASP A 121 2.99 2.37 16.77
N ALA A 122 3.66 3.50 16.99
CA ALA A 122 3.02 4.79 17.20
C ALA A 122 2.20 5.28 16.00
N LEU A 123 2.55 4.88 14.76
CA LEU A 123 1.85 5.33 13.56
C LEU A 123 0.35 4.99 13.56
N SER A 124 -0.04 3.89 14.20
CA SER A 124 -1.44 3.45 14.24
C SER A 124 -2.36 4.46 14.94
N SER A 125 -1.84 5.23 15.90
CA SER A 125 -2.57 6.24 16.69
C SER A 125 -2.61 7.62 16.04
N MET A 126 -1.82 7.87 14.99
CA MET A 126 -1.70 9.16 14.31
C MET A 126 -2.75 9.33 13.20
N ASP A 127 -3.04 10.57 12.82
CA ASP A 127 -3.82 10.87 11.62
C ASP A 127 -3.02 10.59 10.32
N ASP A 128 -3.75 10.45 9.20
CA ASP A 128 -3.17 10.06 7.92
C ASP A 128 -2.11 11.04 7.39
N ALA A 129 -2.29 12.35 7.64
CA ALA A 129 -1.34 13.37 7.19
C ALA A 129 -0.04 13.29 7.98
N THR A 130 -0.14 13.09 9.28
CA THR A 130 0.99 12.90 10.20
C THR A 130 1.77 11.62 9.85
N VAL A 131 1.07 10.48 9.67
CA VAL A 131 1.71 9.22 9.25
C VAL A 131 2.48 9.41 7.95
N ARG A 132 1.82 9.99 6.93
CA ARG A 132 2.46 10.26 5.64
C ARG A 132 3.70 11.12 5.79
N SER A 133 3.62 12.20 6.56
CA SER A 133 4.74 13.12 6.77
C SER A 133 5.91 12.45 7.50
N GLN A 134 5.65 11.56 8.48
CA GLN A 134 6.70 10.79 9.16
C GLN A 134 7.40 9.83 8.19
N LEU A 135 6.64 9.08 7.41
CA LEU A 135 7.18 8.09 6.48
C LEU A 135 8.00 8.72 5.35
N ILE A 136 7.55 9.85 4.79
CA ILE A 136 8.25 10.53 3.66
C ILE A 136 9.61 11.13 4.10
N LYS A 137 9.85 11.37 5.38
CA LYS A 137 11.18 11.80 5.87
C LYS A 137 12.26 10.75 5.61
N ILE A 138 11.87 9.47 5.50
CA ILE A 138 12.81 8.37 5.27
C ILE A 138 13.18 8.32 3.79
N LYS A 139 14.47 8.39 3.50
CA LYS A 139 14.96 8.30 2.13
C LYS A 139 14.51 7.00 1.46
N GLY A 140 13.86 7.13 0.31
CA GLY A 140 13.31 5.99 -0.42
C GLY A 140 11.84 5.71 -0.16
N ILE A 141 11.21 6.41 0.79
CA ILE A 141 9.76 6.36 1.00
C ILE A 141 9.14 7.61 0.39
N GLY A 142 8.52 7.45 -0.78
CA GLY A 142 7.72 8.48 -1.41
C GLY A 142 6.25 8.40 -1.02
N ARG A 143 5.43 9.32 -1.59
CA ARG A 143 4.00 9.38 -1.33
C ARG A 143 3.30 8.06 -1.59
N TRP A 144 3.56 7.42 -2.73
CA TRP A 144 2.97 6.11 -3.06
C TRP A 144 3.25 5.05 -1.99
N THR A 145 4.51 4.91 -1.54
CA THR A 145 4.88 3.93 -0.50
C THR A 145 4.19 4.22 0.83
N ALA A 146 4.10 5.51 1.22
CA ALA A 146 3.39 5.92 2.43
C ALA A 146 1.89 5.65 2.33
N ASP A 147 1.27 5.89 1.17
CA ASP A 147 -0.15 5.62 0.92
C ASP A 147 -0.43 4.10 0.91
N ILE A 148 0.45 3.27 0.34
CA ILE A 148 0.34 1.80 0.42
C ILE A 148 0.41 1.31 1.88
N TYR A 149 1.31 1.88 2.70
CA TYR A 149 1.39 1.55 4.12
C TYR A 149 0.10 1.92 4.86
N LEU A 150 -0.41 3.15 4.67
CA LEU A 150 -1.69 3.60 5.22
C LEU A 150 -2.85 2.68 4.81
N LEU A 151 -2.90 2.29 3.54
CA LEU A 151 -3.99 1.52 2.96
C LEU A 151 -3.95 0.04 3.37
N MET A 152 -2.78 -0.62 3.30
CA MET A 152 -2.66 -2.07 3.51
C MET A 152 -2.32 -2.45 4.95
N VAL A 153 -1.50 -1.65 5.64
CA VAL A 153 -1.07 -1.92 7.02
C VAL A 153 -2.01 -1.27 8.03
N LEU A 154 -2.20 0.04 7.96
CA LEU A 154 -3.09 0.77 8.87
C LEU A 154 -4.57 0.66 8.46
N ARG A 155 -4.87 0.08 7.30
CA ARG A 155 -6.22 -0.16 6.77
C ARG A 155 -7.10 1.09 6.78
N ARG A 156 -6.50 2.25 6.47
CA ARG A 156 -7.26 3.51 6.41
C ARG A 156 -8.26 3.48 5.25
N PRO A 157 -9.54 3.85 5.46
CA PRO A 157 -10.59 3.65 4.46
C PRO A 157 -10.55 4.63 3.28
N ASP A 158 -9.97 5.82 3.48
CA ASP A 158 -10.03 6.92 2.48
C ASP A 158 -8.65 7.35 1.97
N ILE A 159 -7.77 6.39 1.76
CA ILE A 159 -6.44 6.61 1.14
C ILE A 159 -6.53 6.32 -0.35
N TRP A 160 -5.84 7.16 -1.13
CA TRP A 160 -5.68 6.98 -2.57
C TRP A 160 -4.19 7.01 -2.93
N PRO A 161 -3.61 5.89 -3.45
CA PRO A 161 -2.19 5.83 -3.77
C PRO A 161 -1.93 6.50 -5.12
N THR A 162 -1.74 7.82 -5.08
CA THR A 162 -1.45 8.66 -6.26
C THR A 162 -0.23 8.14 -7.01
N GLY A 163 -0.34 8.06 -8.33
CA GLY A 163 0.74 7.60 -9.21
C GLY A 163 0.85 6.07 -9.33
N ASP A 164 -0.11 5.30 -8.79
CA ASP A 164 -0.14 3.85 -8.95
C ASP A 164 -0.48 3.47 -10.40
N LEU A 165 0.46 2.82 -11.07
CA LEU A 165 0.32 2.44 -12.48
C LEU A 165 -0.80 1.43 -12.71
N ALA A 166 -0.95 0.45 -11.81
CA ALA A 166 -1.97 -0.58 -11.95
C ALA A 166 -3.38 0.03 -11.82
N LEU A 167 -3.56 1.01 -10.92
CA LEU A 167 -4.81 1.78 -10.81
C LEU A 167 -5.08 2.59 -12.07
N ALA A 168 -4.09 3.25 -12.64
CA ALA A 168 -4.26 4.03 -13.87
C ALA A 168 -4.66 3.14 -15.06
N VAL A 169 -4.03 1.97 -15.21
CA VAL A 169 -4.38 0.99 -16.24
C VAL A 169 -5.78 0.41 -16.01
N ALA A 170 -6.10 0.03 -14.76
CA ALA A 170 -7.42 -0.49 -14.42
C ALA A 170 -8.52 0.57 -14.66
N ALA A 171 -8.30 1.80 -14.23
CA ALA A 171 -9.25 2.90 -14.44
C ALA A 171 -9.49 3.16 -15.92
N GLN A 172 -8.44 3.16 -16.76
CA GLN A 172 -8.60 3.31 -18.20
C GLN A 172 -9.56 2.26 -18.78
N LYS A 173 -9.37 0.98 -18.39
CA LYS A 173 -10.19 -0.13 -18.92
C LYS A 173 -11.61 -0.12 -18.36
N VAL A 174 -11.73 0.02 -17.03
CA VAL A 174 -13.01 -0.02 -16.33
C VAL A 174 -13.90 1.17 -16.69
N LYS A 175 -13.32 2.35 -16.90
CA LYS A 175 -14.03 3.58 -17.29
C LYS A 175 -14.10 3.82 -18.80
N CYS A 176 -13.59 2.87 -19.62
CA CYS A 176 -13.55 2.99 -21.08
C CYS A 176 -12.91 4.30 -21.57
N LEU A 177 -11.83 4.76 -20.92
CA LEU A 177 -11.14 6.00 -21.29
C LEU A 177 -10.29 5.78 -22.56
N GLN A 178 -10.24 6.78 -23.44
CA GLN A 178 -9.44 6.74 -24.67
C GLN A 178 -7.93 6.61 -24.37
N THR A 179 -7.47 7.34 -23.36
CA THR A 179 -6.08 7.33 -22.90
C THR A 179 -5.99 6.95 -21.44
N ARG A 180 -4.82 6.47 -21.03
CA ARG A 180 -4.55 6.23 -19.60
C ARG A 180 -4.55 7.56 -18.87
N PRO A 181 -5.32 7.70 -17.76
CA PRO A 181 -5.38 8.94 -17.01
C PRO A 181 -4.02 9.28 -16.38
N THR A 182 -3.72 10.56 -16.32
CA THR A 182 -2.58 11.07 -15.54
C THR A 182 -2.83 10.87 -14.04
N PRO A 183 -1.79 10.98 -13.19
CA PRO A 183 -1.98 10.93 -11.74
C PRO A 183 -2.99 11.96 -11.24
N GLU A 184 -2.98 13.18 -11.77
CA GLU A 184 -3.86 14.28 -11.41
C GLU A 184 -5.31 13.97 -11.79
N GLU A 185 -5.56 13.54 -13.04
CA GLU A 185 -6.88 13.14 -13.52
C GLU A 185 -7.46 11.97 -12.69
N LEU A 186 -6.59 11.02 -12.32
CA LEU A 186 -6.99 9.89 -11.50
C LEU A 186 -7.29 10.28 -10.05
N ASP A 187 -6.55 11.24 -9.49
CA ASP A 187 -6.82 11.83 -8.18
C ASP A 187 -8.17 12.55 -8.17
N GLU A 188 -8.48 13.35 -9.19
CA GLU A 188 -9.77 14.02 -9.36
C GLU A 188 -10.91 13.00 -9.46
N MET A 189 -10.75 11.98 -10.30
CA MET A 189 -11.72 10.89 -10.43
C MET A 189 -11.99 10.19 -9.09
N SER A 190 -10.94 9.99 -8.29
CA SER A 190 -11.04 9.33 -6.98
C SER A 190 -11.91 10.09 -5.98
N ALA A 191 -12.13 11.39 -6.17
CA ALA A 191 -12.94 12.22 -5.28
C ALA A 191 -14.39 11.72 -5.18
N ALA A 192 -14.93 11.12 -6.24
CA ALA A 192 -16.27 10.53 -6.27
C ALA A 192 -16.42 9.32 -5.34
N TRP A 193 -15.33 8.69 -4.94
CA TRP A 193 -15.33 7.48 -4.10
C TRP A 193 -15.12 7.76 -2.61
N LYS A 194 -14.98 9.03 -2.22
CA LYS A 194 -14.91 9.41 -0.79
C LYS A 194 -16.15 8.95 -0.04
N PRO A 195 -16.02 8.53 1.22
CA PRO A 195 -14.81 8.35 2.03
C PRO A 195 -14.20 6.93 1.93
N TRP A 196 -14.36 6.26 0.79
CA TRP A 196 -13.98 4.85 0.57
C TRP A 196 -12.97 4.67 -0.56
N ARG A 197 -12.07 5.66 -0.79
CA ARG A 197 -11.10 5.61 -1.88
C ARG A 197 -10.18 4.38 -1.83
N ALA A 198 -9.78 3.95 -0.63
CA ALA A 198 -9.02 2.72 -0.45
C ALA A 198 -9.77 1.44 -0.88
N VAL A 199 -11.10 1.46 -0.82
CA VAL A 199 -11.95 0.36 -1.30
C VAL A 199 -12.08 0.41 -2.82
N ALA A 200 -12.25 1.60 -3.39
CA ALA A 200 -12.24 1.77 -4.85
C ALA A 200 -10.89 1.32 -5.46
N ALA A 201 -9.76 1.67 -4.82
CA ALA A 201 -8.44 1.18 -5.21
C ALA A 201 -8.37 -0.35 -5.21
N ARG A 202 -8.90 -1.02 -4.16
CA ARG A 202 -8.95 -2.49 -4.10
C ARG A 202 -9.80 -3.10 -5.21
N ILE A 203 -10.95 -2.50 -5.54
CA ILE A 203 -11.80 -2.97 -6.64
C ILE A 203 -11.05 -2.87 -7.98
N LEU A 204 -10.35 -1.76 -8.22
CA LEU A 204 -9.57 -1.56 -9.45
C LEU A 204 -8.34 -2.48 -9.50
N TRP A 205 -7.62 -2.69 -8.40
CA TRP A 205 -6.53 -3.67 -8.35
C TRP A 205 -7.04 -5.10 -8.56
N HIS A 206 -8.23 -5.42 -8.03
CA HIS A 206 -8.83 -6.74 -8.24
C HIS A 206 -9.11 -6.99 -9.73
N TYR A 207 -9.65 -5.99 -10.42
CA TYR A 207 -9.79 -6.03 -11.87
C TYR A 207 -8.43 -6.21 -12.57
N TYR A 208 -7.44 -5.38 -12.21
CA TYR A 208 -6.10 -5.44 -12.82
C TYR A 208 -5.46 -6.82 -12.69
N LEU A 209 -5.47 -7.39 -11.49
CA LEU A 209 -4.88 -8.70 -11.22
C LEU A 209 -5.65 -9.86 -11.86
N SER A 210 -6.94 -9.68 -12.14
CA SER A 210 -7.78 -10.73 -12.73
C SER A 210 -7.78 -10.72 -14.27
N GLU A 211 -7.53 -9.57 -14.89
CA GLU A 211 -7.70 -9.38 -16.34
C GLU A 211 -6.46 -8.89 -17.07
N VAL A 212 -5.52 -8.25 -16.38
CA VAL A 212 -4.43 -7.51 -17.03
C VAL A 212 -3.04 -8.06 -16.67
N ALA A 213 -2.86 -8.57 -15.45
CA ALA A 213 -1.55 -9.01 -14.92
C ALA A 213 -1.18 -10.44 -15.28
#